data_2b9f9ebc0dfc75e44a0bacf2b2597c26
#
_entry.id   2b9f9ebc0dfc75e44a0bacf2b2597c26
#
_cell.length_a   1.000
_cell.length_b   1.000
_cell.length_c   1.000
_cell.angle_alpha   90.00
_cell.angle_beta   90.00
_cell.angle_gamma   90.00
#
_symmetry.space_group_name_H-M   'P 1'
#
loop_
_entity.id
_entity.type
_entity.pdbx_description
1 polymer ?
#
loop_
_entity_poly.entity_id
_entity_poly.type
_entity_poly.pdbx_seq_one_letter_code
_entity_poly.pdbx_strand_id
1 'polypeptide(L)'
;ILRCLVGSEMCIRDSFYLVQDFASAIEDLNQAIIIEDHFFPVYFNRALIRYKQLEYQKMEKEYDLKAGPGEKSAVKAADYEMVKRDLDKVIELAPDFVYAYYNRGNVLSILKDYRAAIVDYDRAIQLDPKFADAYFNRGLTHIFLGNNRQGIQDLSKAGEFGLFSAYNIIKRFTERKE
;
A
#
# COMPACT_ATOMS: atom_id res chain seq x y z
N ILE A 1 23.22 2.39 -10.49
CA ILE A 1 21.92 2.67 -9.85
C ILE A 1 20.77 2.12 -10.72
N LEU A 2 20.72 2.38 -12.02
CA LEU A 2 19.70 1.85 -12.95
C LEU A 2 19.65 0.30 -13.05
N ARG A 3 20.75 -0.39 -12.83
CA ARG A 3 20.80 -1.88 -12.84
C ARG A 3 20.07 -2.53 -11.64
N CYS A 4 19.90 -1.79 -10.52
CA CYS A 4 19.15 -2.27 -9.35
C CYS A 4 17.63 -2.11 -9.51
N LEU A 5 17.16 -1.26 -10.44
CA LEU A 5 15.72 -1.03 -10.62
C LEU A 5 15.00 -2.16 -11.36
N VAL A 6 15.73 -3.07 -12.03
CA VAL A 6 15.16 -4.11 -12.91
C VAL A 6 15.27 -5.54 -12.31
N GLY A 7 15.91 -5.72 -11.17
CA GLY A 7 16.21 -7.07 -10.67
C GLY A 7 16.01 -7.25 -9.18
N SER A 8 14.87 -7.76 -8.80
CA SER A 8 14.49 -8.36 -7.53
C SER A 8 14.03 -7.39 -6.42
N GLU A 9 12.88 -7.73 -5.83
CA GLU A 9 12.35 -7.16 -4.58
C GLU A 9 13.39 -7.13 -3.44
N MET A 10 14.38 -8.02 -3.49
CA MET A 10 15.45 -8.12 -2.51
C MET A 10 16.43 -6.94 -2.59
N CYS A 11 16.73 -6.43 -3.80
CA CYS A 11 17.65 -5.30 -3.96
C CYS A 11 17.01 -3.98 -3.48
N ILE A 12 15.71 -3.82 -3.67
CA ILE A 12 14.96 -2.66 -3.15
C ILE A 12 14.88 -2.72 -1.63
N ARG A 13 14.57 -3.90 -1.07
CA ARG A 13 14.47 -4.11 0.38
C ARG A 13 15.80 -3.84 1.09
N ASP A 14 16.91 -4.32 0.54
CA ASP A 14 18.23 -4.19 1.18
C ASP A 14 18.78 -2.75 1.06
N SER A 15 18.42 -2.02 0.00
CA SER A 15 18.69 -0.59 -0.12
C SER A 15 17.96 0.25 0.93
N PHE A 16 16.74 -0.16 1.31
CA PHE A 16 15.98 0.50 2.37
C PHE A 16 16.59 0.36 3.77
N TYR A 17 17.23 -0.77 4.05
CA TYR A 17 17.88 -0.99 5.35
C TYR A 17 19.23 -0.29 5.47
N LEU A 18 19.90 0.00 4.36
CA LEU A 18 21.24 0.58 4.35
C LEU A 18 21.29 2.12 4.32
N VAL A 19 20.22 2.77 3.83
CA VAL A 19 20.21 4.23 3.71
C VAL A 19 18.79 4.73 3.99
N GLN A 20 18.56 5.31 5.15
CA GLN A 20 17.30 6.02 5.48
C GLN A 20 17.15 7.34 4.68
N ASP A 21 17.71 7.41 3.49
CA ASP A 21 17.67 8.59 2.65
C ASP A 21 16.57 8.49 1.58
N PHE A 22 15.33 8.54 2.06
CA PHE A 22 14.15 8.57 1.19
C PHE A 22 14.16 9.77 0.24
N ALA A 23 14.75 10.90 0.67
CA ALA A 23 14.76 12.13 -0.11
C ALA A 23 15.64 11.99 -1.36
N SER A 24 16.86 11.51 -1.22
CA SER A 24 17.76 11.26 -2.35
C SER A 24 17.17 10.20 -3.31
N ALA A 25 16.58 9.13 -2.77
CA ALA A 25 15.97 8.11 -3.61
C ALA A 25 14.78 8.66 -4.43
N ILE A 26 13.95 9.52 -3.85
CA ILE A 26 12.84 10.19 -4.55
C ILE A 26 13.39 11.13 -5.62
N GLU A 27 14.47 11.87 -5.33
CA GLU A 27 15.08 12.79 -6.30
C GLU A 27 15.69 12.04 -7.48
N ASP A 28 16.41 10.95 -7.26
CA ASP A 28 16.91 10.09 -8.34
C ASP A 28 15.77 9.58 -9.25
N LEU A 29 14.64 9.19 -8.65
CA LEU A 29 13.46 8.76 -9.42
C LEU A 29 12.78 9.92 -10.16
N ASN A 30 12.79 11.14 -9.60
CA ASN A 30 12.33 12.33 -10.30
C ASN A 30 13.18 12.58 -11.55
N GLN A 31 14.51 12.47 -11.45
CA GLN A 31 15.41 12.62 -12.59
C GLN A 31 15.19 11.51 -13.63
N ALA A 32 14.98 10.28 -13.20
CA ALA A 32 14.67 9.18 -14.12
C ALA A 32 13.37 9.41 -14.90
N ILE A 33 12.33 9.99 -14.28
CA ILE A 33 11.07 10.35 -14.95
C ILE A 33 11.28 11.44 -16.01
N ILE A 34 12.17 12.41 -15.76
CA ILE A 34 12.48 13.46 -16.76
C ILE A 34 13.13 12.86 -18.01
N ILE A 35 13.92 11.78 -17.82
CA ILE A 35 14.60 11.10 -18.93
C ILE A 35 13.64 10.17 -19.68
N GLU A 36 12.78 9.44 -18.97
CA GLU A 36 11.89 8.43 -19.54
C GLU A 36 10.53 8.41 -18.79
N ASP A 37 9.60 9.24 -19.26
CA ASP A 37 8.29 9.46 -18.64
C ASP A 37 7.27 8.33 -18.87
N HIS A 38 7.58 7.38 -19.78
CA HIS A 38 6.72 6.22 -20.07
C HIS A 38 7.12 4.95 -19.33
N PHE A 39 8.18 4.96 -18.56
CA PHE A 39 8.66 3.80 -17.84
C PHE A 39 7.96 3.64 -16.49
N PHE A 40 6.83 2.92 -16.48
CA PHE A 40 5.97 2.78 -15.29
C PHE A 40 6.70 2.30 -14.01
N PRO A 41 7.74 1.45 -14.04
CA PRO A 41 8.41 1.00 -12.82
C PRO A 41 9.02 2.15 -11.99
N VAL A 42 9.39 3.26 -12.62
CA VAL A 42 9.94 4.42 -11.90
C VAL A 42 8.87 5.09 -11.03
N TYR A 43 7.66 5.26 -11.57
CA TYR A 43 6.52 5.78 -10.82
C TYR A 43 6.11 4.83 -9.68
N PHE A 44 6.08 3.53 -9.98
CA PHE A 44 5.76 2.51 -8.98
C PHE A 44 6.75 2.54 -7.81
N ASN A 45 8.06 2.53 -8.10
CA ASN A 45 9.09 2.60 -7.08
C ASN A 45 9.00 3.91 -6.28
N ARG A 46 8.75 5.05 -6.94
CA ARG A 46 8.58 6.33 -6.25
C ARG A 46 7.35 6.31 -5.31
N ALA A 47 6.24 5.72 -5.75
CA ALA A 47 5.06 5.53 -4.91
C ALA A 47 5.39 4.70 -3.66
N LEU A 48 6.09 3.56 -3.82
CA LEU A 48 6.47 2.69 -2.71
C LEU A 48 7.42 3.39 -1.73
N ILE A 49 8.41 4.13 -2.23
CA ILE A 49 9.36 4.87 -1.40
C ILE A 49 8.63 5.96 -0.61
N ARG A 50 7.78 6.76 -1.25
CA ARG A 50 6.94 7.76 -0.57
C ARG A 50 6.06 7.13 0.50
N TYR A 51 5.40 6.02 0.17
CA TYR A 51 4.55 5.31 1.13
C TYR A 51 5.36 4.85 2.35
N LYS A 52 6.52 4.24 2.14
CA LYS A 52 7.42 3.82 3.23
C LYS A 52 7.92 4.99 4.08
N GLN A 53 8.26 6.11 3.46
CA GLN A 53 8.62 7.33 4.17
C GLN A 53 7.50 7.79 5.12
N LEU A 54 6.25 7.76 4.64
CA LEU A 54 5.09 8.14 5.46
C LEU A 54 4.85 7.17 6.62
N GLU A 55 5.00 5.86 6.38
CA GLU A 55 4.91 4.84 7.44
C GLU A 55 6.02 5.04 8.49
N TYR A 56 7.25 5.29 8.04
CA TYR A 56 8.38 5.57 8.94
C TYR A 56 8.11 6.81 9.80
N GLN A 57 7.65 7.91 9.20
CA GLN A 57 7.30 9.13 9.93
C GLN A 57 6.18 8.91 10.95
N LYS A 58 5.23 8.02 10.70
CA LYS A 58 4.22 7.63 11.69
C LYS A 58 4.84 6.89 12.86
N MET A 59 5.71 5.92 12.57
CA MET A 59 6.39 5.12 13.60
C MET A 59 7.27 5.99 14.49
N GLU A 60 8.09 6.88 13.92
CA GLU A 60 8.93 7.80 14.70
C GLU A 60 8.09 8.62 15.70
N LYS A 61 6.92 9.09 15.27
CA LYS A 61 6.02 9.87 16.15
C LYS A 61 5.36 9.05 17.23
N GLU A 62 5.06 7.79 16.96
CA GLU A 62 4.47 6.89 17.95
C GLU A 62 5.48 6.53 19.06
N TYR A 63 6.77 6.43 18.70
CA TYR A 63 7.84 6.09 19.63
C TYR A 63 8.58 7.31 20.22
N ASP A 64 8.37 8.53 19.70
CA ASP A 64 9.02 9.74 20.22
C ASP A 64 8.27 10.26 21.46
N LEU A 65 8.64 9.67 22.60
CA LEU A 65 8.20 10.09 23.94
C LEU A 65 8.70 11.48 24.36
N LYS A 66 9.57 12.12 23.55
CA LYS A 66 10.20 13.43 23.85
C LYS A 66 9.53 14.60 23.12
N ALA A 67 8.72 14.35 22.10
CA ALA A 67 8.00 15.41 21.41
C ALA A 67 6.90 15.99 22.31
N GLY A 68 7.04 17.23 22.70
CA GLY A 68 6.04 17.97 23.45
C GLY A 68 4.70 18.06 22.68
N PRO A 69 3.58 18.36 23.36
CA PRO A 69 2.22 18.32 22.78
C PRO A 69 1.95 19.31 21.64
N GLY A 70 2.95 20.09 21.16
CA GLY A 70 2.79 21.12 20.14
C GLY A 70 3.44 20.85 18.76
N GLU A 71 4.34 19.87 18.61
CA GLU A 71 5.16 19.71 17.41
C GLU A 71 4.83 18.49 16.52
N LYS A 72 3.66 17.91 16.68
CA LYS A 72 3.26 16.76 15.85
C LYS A 72 2.83 17.23 14.45
N SER A 73 3.79 17.41 13.56
CA SER A 73 3.47 17.46 12.12
C SER A 73 2.86 16.11 11.71
N ALA A 74 1.54 16.01 11.77
CA ALA A 74 0.83 14.81 11.35
C ALA A 74 1.09 14.55 9.86
N VAL A 75 1.35 13.28 9.48
CA VAL A 75 1.32 12.86 8.08
C VAL A 75 -0.05 13.28 7.52
N LYS A 76 -0.03 14.14 6.50
CA LYS A 76 -1.26 14.74 5.96
C LYS A 76 -1.86 13.86 4.87
N ALA A 77 -3.16 13.97 4.67
CA ALA A 77 -3.82 13.32 3.54
C ALA A 77 -3.18 13.71 2.19
N ALA A 78 -2.71 14.96 2.06
CA ALA A 78 -1.99 15.43 0.87
C ALA A 78 -0.74 14.62 0.53
N ASP A 79 -0.05 14.06 1.53
CA ASP A 79 1.14 13.25 1.32
C ASP A 79 0.77 11.91 0.66
N TYR A 80 -0.35 11.30 1.06
CA TYR A 80 -0.89 10.09 0.42
C TYR A 80 -1.46 10.35 -0.97
N GLU A 81 -1.95 11.56 -1.25
CA GLU A 81 -2.38 11.93 -2.60
C GLU A 81 -1.21 11.95 -3.60
N MET A 82 0.01 12.25 -3.16
CA MET A 82 1.19 12.14 -4.03
C MET A 82 1.51 10.67 -4.37
N VAL A 83 1.37 9.77 -3.40
CA VAL A 83 1.51 8.32 -3.63
C VAL A 83 0.46 7.84 -4.62
N LYS A 84 -0.80 8.26 -4.41
CA LYS A 84 -1.92 7.90 -5.29
C LYS A 84 -1.68 8.36 -6.73
N ARG A 85 -1.22 9.59 -6.95
CA ARG A 85 -0.92 10.13 -8.30
C ARG A 85 0.14 9.30 -9.03
N ASP A 86 1.18 8.86 -8.34
CA ASP A 86 2.18 7.98 -8.95
C ASP A 86 1.54 6.63 -9.35
N LEU A 87 0.70 6.04 -8.50
CA LEU A 87 -0.02 4.80 -8.81
C LEU A 87 -1.05 4.97 -9.94
N ASP A 88 -1.72 6.13 -10.01
CA ASP A 88 -2.60 6.48 -11.14
C ASP A 88 -1.81 6.47 -12.45
N LYS A 89 -0.58 7.02 -12.45
CA LYS A 89 0.30 7.01 -13.63
C LYS A 89 0.77 5.60 -13.99
N VAL A 90 1.06 4.76 -12.99
CA VAL A 90 1.37 3.34 -13.23
C VAL A 90 0.21 2.63 -13.92
N ILE A 91 -1.02 2.85 -13.47
CA ILE A 91 -2.22 2.21 -14.05
C ILE A 91 -2.47 2.72 -15.48
N GLU A 92 -2.22 4.01 -15.74
CA GLU A 92 -2.30 4.57 -17.10
C GLU A 92 -1.31 3.89 -18.06
N LEU A 93 -0.06 3.67 -17.62
CA LEU A 93 1.01 3.12 -18.45
C LEU A 93 0.99 1.57 -18.50
N ALA A 94 0.49 0.92 -17.46
CA ALA A 94 0.47 -0.54 -17.32
C ALA A 94 -0.86 -1.00 -16.66
N PRO A 95 -1.98 -1.03 -17.41
CA PRO A 95 -3.32 -1.30 -16.87
C PRO A 95 -3.53 -2.73 -16.36
N ASP A 96 -2.59 -3.64 -16.63
CA ASP A 96 -2.64 -5.03 -16.14
C ASP A 96 -1.66 -5.28 -14.98
N PHE A 97 -1.03 -4.23 -14.45
CA PHE A 97 -0.10 -4.36 -13.34
C PHE A 97 -0.85 -4.44 -12.01
N VAL A 98 -1.05 -5.65 -11.52
CA VAL A 98 -1.85 -6.00 -10.32
C VAL A 98 -1.48 -5.15 -9.11
N TYR A 99 -0.19 -4.98 -8.84
CA TYR A 99 0.30 -4.29 -7.64
C TYR A 99 -0.04 -2.80 -7.62
N ALA A 100 -0.28 -2.17 -8.76
CA ALA A 100 -0.69 -0.77 -8.80
C ALA A 100 -2.08 -0.59 -8.20
N TYR A 101 -3.04 -1.43 -8.59
CA TYR A 101 -4.40 -1.42 -8.03
C TYR A 101 -4.39 -1.77 -6.54
N TYR A 102 -3.68 -2.82 -6.15
CA TYR A 102 -3.57 -3.21 -4.75
C TYR A 102 -3.02 -2.07 -3.87
N ASN A 103 -1.91 -1.46 -4.27
CA ASN A 103 -1.30 -0.38 -3.50
C ASN A 103 -2.15 0.89 -3.51
N ARG A 104 -2.84 1.22 -4.63
CA ARG A 104 -3.76 2.36 -4.66
C ARG A 104 -4.97 2.11 -3.76
N GLY A 105 -5.50 0.90 -3.74
CA GLY A 105 -6.54 0.48 -2.80
C GLY A 105 -6.13 0.67 -1.34
N ASN A 106 -4.88 0.32 -0.99
CA ASN A 106 -4.33 0.56 0.36
C ASN A 106 -4.30 2.06 0.69
N VAL A 107 -3.82 2.89 -0.23
CA VAL A 107 -3.78 4.36 -0.07
C VAL A 107 -5.20 4.93 0.09
N LEU A 108 -6.15 4.51 -0.75
CA LEU A 108 -7.55 4.93 -0.67
C LEU A 108 -8.19 4.54 0.67
N SER A 109 -7.88 3.35 1.19
CA SER A 109 -8.34 2.92 2.52
C SER A 109 -7.81 3.82 3.64
N ILE A 110 -6.55 4.26 3.56
CA ILE A 110 -5.96 5.22 4.50
C ILE A 110 -6.66 6.59 4.39
N LEU A 111 -6.98 7.02 3.18
CA LEU A 111 -7.74 8.24 2.91
C LEU A 111 -9.23 8.12 3.26
N LYS A 112 -9.67 6.94 3.73
CA LYS A 112 -11.05 6.59 4.09
C LYS A 112 -12.03 6.56 2.91
N ASP A 113 -11.53 6.55 1.68
CA ASP A 113 -12.35 6.27 0.50
C ASP A 113 -12.48 4.74 0.30
N TYR A 114 -13.20 4.12 1.22
CA TYR A 114 -13.37 2.67 1.26
C TYR A 114 -14.07 2.10 0.02
N ARG A 115 -14.94 2.89 -0.61
CA ARG A 115 -15.66 2.44 -1.81
C ARG A 115 -14.73 2.35 -3.01
N ALA A 116 -13.91 3.37 -3.23
CA ALA A 116 -12.89 3.35 -4.29
C ALA A 116 -11.82 2.28 -4.01
N ALA A 117 -11.43 2.09 -2.75
CA ALA A 117 -10.49 1.03 -2.37
C ALA A 117 -11.01 -0.37 -2.75
N ILE A 118 -12.30 -0.67 -2.51
CA ILE A 118 -12.91 -1.94 -2.91
C ILE A 118 -12.83 -2.14 -4.42
N VAL A 119 -13.11 -1.12 -5.22
CA VAL A 119 -13.03 -1.20 -6.70
C VAL A 119 -11.60 -1.57 -7.14
N ASP A 120 -10.60 -0.98 -6.51
CA ASP A 120 -9.20 -1.28 -6.81
C ASP A 120 -8.81 -2.70 -6.38
N TYR A 121 -9.22 -3.16 -5.20
CA TYR A 121 -9.00 -4.55 -4.79
C TYR A 121 -9.74 -5.53 -5.69
N ASP A 122 -10.95 -5.21 -6.16
CA ASP A 122 -11.70 -6.02 -7.13
C ASP A 122 -10.89 -6.18 -8.42
N ARG A 123 -10.29 -5.08 -8.92
CA ARG A 123 -9.47 -5.14 -10.11
C ARG A 123 -8.20 -5.96 -9.89
N ALA A 124 -7.53 -5.81 -8.76
CA ALA A 124 -6.36 -6.62 -8.40
C ALA A 124 -6.71 -8.12 -8.37
N ILE A 125 -7.85 -8.49 -7.77
CA ILE A 125 -8.33 -9.88 -7.71
C ILE A 125 -8.75 -10.41 -9.09
N GLN A 126 -9.31 -9.57 -9.96
CA GLN A 126 -9.61 -9.96 -11.35
C GLN A 126 -8.34 -10.30 -12.13
N LEU A 127 -7.27 -9.54 -11.92
CA LEU A 127 -5.98 -9.74 -12.57
C LEU A 127 -5.21 -10.93 -11.98
N ASP A 128 -5.26 -11.09 -10.65
CA ASP A 128 -4.71 -12.24 -9.94
C ASP A 128 -5.73 -12.84 -8.96
N PRO A 129 -6.48 -13.87 -9.36
CA PRO A 129 -7.50 -14.51 -8.53
C PRO A 129 -6.98 -15.21 -7.26
N LYS A 130 -5.66 -15.32 -7.08
CA LYS A 130 -5.04 -15.92 -5.88
C LYS A 130 -4.33 -14.90 -5.01
N PHE A 131 -4.49 -13.61 -5.27
CA PHE A 131 -3.84 -12.56 -4.51
C PHE A 131 -4.43 -12.43 -3.10
N ALA A 132 -3.88 -13.19 -2.16
CA ALA A 132 -4.37 -13.30 -0.79
C ALA A 132 -4.47 -11.95 -0.07
N ASP A 133 -3.46 -11.07 -0.23
CA ASP A 133 -3.45 -9.75 0.41
C ASP A 133 -4.58 -8.83 -0.07
N ALA A 134 -4.96 -8.93 -1.35
CA ALA A 134 -6.06 -8.14 -1.88
C ALA A 134 -7.41 -8.60 -1.29
N TYR A 135 -7.63 -9.91 -1.17
CA TYR A 135 -8.80 -10.43 -0.45
C TYR A 135 -8.81 -9.99 1.01
N PHE A 136 -7.68 -10.06 1.69
CA PHE A 136 -7.56 -9.67 3.09
C PHE A 136 -7.94 -8.20 3.29
N ASN A 137 -7.35 -7.30 2.52
CA ASN A 137 -7.59 -5.85 2.65
C ASN A 137 -8.99 -5.46 2.20
N ARG A 138 -9.55 -6.10 1.15
CA ARG A 138 -10.95 -5.92 0.76
C ARG A 138 -11.88 -6.39 1.86
N GLY A 139 -11.60 -7.54 2.45
CA GLY A 139 -12.35 -8.10 3.58
C GLY A 139 -12.40 -7.17 4.78
N LEU A 140 -11.26 -6.62 5.19
CA LEU A 140 -11.21 -5.59 6.24
C LEU A 140 -12.01 -4.34 5.86
N THR A 141 -11.88 -3.89 4.63
CA THR A 141 -12.59 -2.71 4.13
C THR A 141 -14.12 -2.93 4.15
N HIS A 142 -14.59 -4.13 3.78
CA HIS A 142 -15.99 -4.49 3.91
C HIS A 142 -16.47 -4.49 5.37
N ILE A 143 -15.66 -4.99 6.31
CA ILE A 143 -15.99 -4.94 7.74
C ILE A 143 -16.09 -3.50 8.23
N PHE A 144 -15.17 -2.61 7.82
CA PHE A 144 -15.24 -1.18 8.16
C PHE A 144 -16.51 -0.49 7.64
N LEU A 145 -17.04 -0.94 6.51
CA LEU A 145 -18.31 -0.46 5.95
C LEU A 145 -19.57 -1.13 6.57
N GLY A 146 -19.39 -2.05 7.52
CA GLY A 146 -20.48 -2.83 8.11
C GLY A 146 -20.94 -4.04 7.29
N ASN A 147 -20.31 -4.31 6.14
CA ASN A 147 -20.62 -5.43 5.26
C ASN A 147 -19.96 -6.73 5.77
N ASN A 148 -20.26 -7.11 7.01
CA ASN A 148 -19.56 -8.16 7.75
C ASN A 148 -19.53 -9.50 7.03
N ARG A 149 -20.64 -9.89 6.36
CA ARG A 149 -20.72 -11.15 5.64
C ARG A 149 -19.70 -11.23 4.50
N GLN A 150 -19.62 -10.19 3.68
CA GLN A 150 -18.66 -10.10 2.58
C GLN A 150 -17.24 -10.06 3.10
N GLY A 151 -17.00 -9.28 4.16
CA GLY A 151 -15.69 -9.22 4.80
C GLY A 151 -15.19 -10.56 5.31
N ILE A 152 -16.04 -11.36 5.97
CA ILE A 152 -15.68 -12.71 6.45
C ILE A 152 -15.41 -13.66 5.27
N GLN A 153 -16.19 -13.56 4.18
CA GLN A 153 -15.96 -14.38 2.99
C GLN A 153 -14.60 -14.09 2.36
N ASP A 154 -14.23 -12.82 2.22
CA ASP A 154 -12.94 -12.40 1.69
C ASP A 154 -11.78 -12.82 2.60
N LEU A 155 -11.92 -12.64 3.92
CA LEU A 155 -10.91 -13.11 4.88
C LEU A 155 -10.74 -14.64 4.82
N SER A 156 -11.81 -15.41 4.62
CA SER A 156 -11.72 -16.87 4.43
C SER A 156 -10.94 -17.21 3.16
N LYS A 157 -11.18 -16.49 2.05
CA LYS A 157 -10.42 -16.64 0.81
C LYS A 157 -8.94 -16.30 0.99
N ALA A 158 -8.64 -15.22 1.68
CA ALA A 158 -7.25 -14.87 2.02
C ALA A 158 -6.55 -16.00 2.80
N GLY A 159 -7.24 -16.60 3.76
CA GLY A 159 -6.75 -17.76 4.53
C GLY A 159 -6.52 -19.01 3.65
N GLU A 160 -7.45 -19.32 2.74
CA GLU A 160 -7.32 -20.41 1.76
C GLU A 160 -6.10 -20.22 0.85
N PHE A 161 -5.75 -18.98 0.51
CA PHE A 161 -4.57 -18.64 -0.29
C PHE A 161 -3.30 -18.43 0.52
N GLY A 162 -3.29 -18.86 1.79
CA GLY A 162 -2.08 -18.94 2.62
C GLY A 162 -1.89 -17.79 3.61
N LEU A 163 -2.77 -16.79 3.64
CA LEU A 163 -2.70 -15.71 4.62
C LEU A 163 -3.43 -16.11 5.91
N PHE A 164 -2.84 -17.03 6.68
CA PHE A 164 -3.47 -17.66 7.87
C PHE A 164 -3.82 -16.65 8.97
N SER A 165 -3.20 -15.48 9.01
CA SER A 165 -3.57 -14.40 9.94
C SER A 165 -5.04 -13.94 9.78
N ALA A 166 -5.63 -14.15 8.60
CA ALA A 166 -7.04 -13.85 8.34
C ALA A 166 -7.99 -14.63 9.27
N TYR A 167 -7.69 -15.89 9.58
CA TYR A 167 -8.51 -16.70 10.50
C TYR A 167 -8.53 -16.15 11.92
N ASN A 168 -7.45 -15.51 12.37
CA ASN A 168 -7.43 -14.86 13.68
C ASN A 168 -8.38 -13.65 13.74
N ILE A 169 -8.50 -12.93 12.62
CA ILE A 169 -9.45 -11.80 12.51
C ILE A 169 -10.88 -12.34 12.56
N ILE A 170 -11.19 -13.37 11.75
CA ILE A 170 -12.52 -14.01 11.74
C ILE A 170 -12.91 -14.47 13.15
N LYS A 171 -12.03 -15.19 13.83
CA LYS A 171 -12.28 -15.68 15.17
C LYS A 171 -12.64 -14.55 16.16
N ARG A 172 -11.81 -13.50 16.21
CA ARG A 172 -12.07 -12.33 17.08
C ARG A 172 -13.39 -11.62 16.76
N PHE A 173 -13.80 -11.66 15.49
CA PHE A 173 -15.03 -11.01 15.05
C PHE A 173 -16.27 -11.82 15.39
N THR A 174 -16.18 -13.15 15.39
CA THR A 174 -17.28 -14.06 15.77
C THR A 174 -17.47 -14.14 17.27
N GLU A 175 -16.38 -14.20 18.06
CA GLU A 175 -16.42 -14.27 19.52
C GLU A 175 -16.96 -12.98 20.20
N ARG A 176 -16.92 -11.83 19.53
CA ARG A 176 -17.50 -10.57 20.06
C ARG A 176 -19.01 -10.45 19.94
N LYS A 177 -19.67 -11.40 19.30
CA LYS A 177 -21.13 -11.42 19.12
C LYS A 177 -21.87 -12.30 20.13
N GLU A 178 -21.17 -13.05 20.94
CA GLU A 178 -21.67 -13.77 22.11
C GLU A 178 -21.52 -12.89 23.38
#